data_3607769613e410b5e2c8542e22f46d30
#
_entry.id   3607769613e410b5e2c8542e22f46d30
#
_cell.length_a   1.000
_cell.length_b   1.000
_cell.length_c   1.000
_cell.angle_alpha   90.00
_cell.angle_beta   90.00
_cell.angle_gamma   90.00
#
_symmetry.space_group_name_H-M   'P 1'
#
loop_
_entity.id
_entity.type
_entity.pdbx_description
1 polymer ?
#
loop_
_entity_poly.entity_id
_entity_poly.type
_entity_poly.pdbx_seq_one_letter_code
_entity_poly.pdbx_strand_id
1 'polypeptide(L)'
;MAIQNLDLEEQEQLDKLKHFWEKWGTLITTVVVVGLLGFASWRGYQWYESNQAVKASALYDQVQADADAGDVAKLANSLKLMQDDFASTTYAQHAALLAARVFHEKGQADQSRAALTVAAEKGADKGLQGLARLQLAQQMVEQKQFDQAQQQLQQVDASYAALVDDLTGDIHALQNQPPQ
;
A
#
# COMPACT_ATOMS: atom_id res chain seq x y z
N MET A 1 8.06 59.35 20.91
CA MET A 1 9.24 59.74 21.71
C MET A 1 9.22 58.96 23.01
N ALA A 2 9.74 57.75 23.05
CA ALA A 2 9.91 56.95 24.28
C ALA A 2 10.86 55.78 24.05
N ILE A 3 12.09 56.01 23.56
CA ILE A 3 13.14 55.01 23.45
C ILE A 3 14.50 55.66 23.73
N GLN A 4 14.59 56.37 24.85
CA GLN A 4 15.85 57.09 25.18
C GLN A 4 16.40 56.87 26.58
N ASN A 5 15.97 55.83 27.32
CA ASN A 5 16.59 55.50 28.59
C ASN A 5 16.64 53.97 28.75
N LEU A 6 17.25 53.26 27.80
CA LEU A 6 17.68 51.90 28.03
C LEU A 6 18.98 52.01 28.82
N ASP A 7 19.08 51.32 29.98
CA ASP A 7 20.26 51.25 30.82
C ASP A 7 21.41 50.57 30.00
N LEU A 8 22.66 50.92 30.29
CA LEU A 8 23.81 50.41 29.54
C LEU A 8 23.84 48.86 29.47
N GLU A 9 23.33 48.18 30.51
CA GLU A 9 23.18 46.75 30.52
C GLU A 9 22.13 46.22 29.50
N GLU A 10 21.03 46.92 29.31
CA GLU A 10 19.99 46.59 28.32
C GLU A 10 20.49 46.80 26.90
N GLN A 11 21.31 47.84 26.68
CA GLN A 11 21.92 48.10 25.36
C GLN A 11 22.93 47.00 24.99
N GLU A 12 23.78 46.53 25.96
CA GLU A 12 24.69 45.44 25.74
C GLU A 12 23.96 44.10 25.43
N GLN A 13 22.83 43.84 26.09
CA GLN A 13 22.04 42.66 25.83
C GLN A 13 21.39 42.69 24.43
N LEU A 14 20.90 43.84 24.03
CA LEU A 14 20.34 44.04 22.66
C LEU A 14 21.42 43.90 21.58
N ASP A 15 22.62 44.41 21.81
CA ASP A 15 23.72 44.29 20.85
C ASP A 15 24.22 42.84 20.74
N LYS A 16 24.28 42.08 21.83
CA LYS A 16 24.56 40.64 21.80
C LYS A 16 23.53 39.85 21.03
N LEU A 17 22.23 40.15 21.25
CA LEU A 17 21.12 39.52 20.53
C LEU A 17 21.14 39.84 19.04
N LYS A 18 21.42 41.12 18.70
CA LYS A 18 21.51 41.59 17.32
C LYS A 18 22.68 40.93 16.60
N HIS A 19 23.85 40.84 17.23
CA HIS A 19 25.03 40.16 16.66
C HIS A 19 24.81 38.66 16.48
N PHE A 20 24.11 38.00 17.44
CA PHE A 20 23.72 36.61 17.30
C PHE A 20 22.81 36.43 16.11
N TRP A 21 21.80 37.33 15.94
CA TRP A 21 20.84 37.24 14.84
C TRP A 21 21.49 37.55 13.47
N GLU A 22 22.41 38.51 13.41
CA GLU A 22 23.19 38.79 12.20
C GLU A 22 24.02 37.58 11.76
N LYS A 23 24.57 36.83 12.71
CA LYS A 23 25.41 35.66 12.43
C LYS A 23 24.63 34.43 12.14
N TRP A 24 23.54 34.16 12.84
CA TRP A 24 22.81 32.90 12.79
C TRP A 24 21.40 33.03 12.23
N GLY A 25 20.87 34.23 12.08
CA GLY A 25 19.49 34.48 11.68
C GLY A 25 19.15 33.86 10.33
N THR A 26 20.03 33.98 9.33
CA THR A 26 19.83 33.39 8.01
C THR A 26 19.76 31.87 8.08
N LEU A 27 20.65 31.25 8.85
CA LEU A 27 20.69 29.80 9.02
C LEU A 27 19.45 29.30 9.75
N ILE A 28 19.06 29.94 10.84
CA ILE A 28 17.86 29.61 11.60
C ILE A 28 16.60 29.75 10.72
N THR A 29 16.49 30.85 10.01
CA THR A 29 15.35 31.10 9.11
C THR A 29 15.29 30.05 8.01
N THR A 30 16.44 29.70 7.41
CA THR A 30 16.50 28.66 6.38
C THR A 30 16.03 27.31 6.91
N VAL A 31 16.52 26.91 8.11
CA VAL A 31 16.11 25.63 8.73
C VAL A 31 14.62 25.62 9.05
N VAL A 32 14.08 26.73 9.57
CA VAL A 32 12.64 26.86 9.84
C VAL A 32 11.81 26.77 8.55
N VAL A 33 12.23 27.48 7.49
CA VAL A 33 11.52 27.44 6.19
C VAL A 33 11.54 26.03 5.60
N VAL A 34 12.69 25.35 5.60
CA VAL A 34 12.80 23.96 5.11
C VAL A 34 11.92 23.03 5.93
N GLY A 35 11.92 23.18 7.27
CA GLY A 35 11.06 22.40 8.16
C GLY A 35 9.56 22.62 7.88
N LEU A 36 9.15 23.87 7.67
CA LEU A 36 7.75 24.19 7.32
C LEU A 36 7.35 23.63 5.96
N LEU A 37 8.22 23.72 4.95
CA LEU A 37 7.96 23.16 3.62
C LEU A 37 7.86 21.63 3.69
N GLY A 38 8.75 20.97 4.44
CA GLY A 38 8.69 19.53 4.68
C GLY A 38 7.38 19.11 5.36
N PHE A 39 6.98 19.84 6.40
CA PHE A 39 5.73 19.60 7.11
C PHE A 39 4.50 19.83 6.24
N ALA A 40 4.47 20.89 5.46
CA ALA A 40 3.37 21.21 4.55
C ALA A 40 3.23 20.12 3.44
N SER A 41 4.36 19.67 2.89
CA SER A 41 4.38 18.59 1.89
C SER A 41 3.86 17.28 2.47
N TRP A 42 4.31 16.91 3.67
CA TRP A 42 3.83 15.71 4.36
C TRP A 42 2.33 15.79 4.70
N ARG A 43 1.86 16.95 5.16
CA ARG A 43 0.43 17.17 5.47
C ARG A 43 -0.43 17.11 4.21
N GLY A 44 0.06 17.70 3.11
CA GLY A 44 -0.60 17.63 1.80
C GLY A 44 -0.69 16.20 1.28
N TYR A 45 0.37 15.42 1.42
CA TYR A 45 0.38 14.00 1.06
C TYR A 45 -0.62 13.17 1.88
N GLN A 46 -0.64 13.35 3.21
CA GLN A 46 -1.64 12.69 4.07
C GLN A 46 -3.09 13.05 3.71
N TRP A 47 -3.34 14.32 3.39
CA TRP A 47 -4.67 14.74 2.95
C TRP A 47 -5.07 14.09 1.62
N TYR A 48 -4.12 14.02 0.68
CA TYR A 48 -4.33 13.34 -0.60
C TYR A 48 -4.65 11.85 -0.40
N GLU A 49 -3.86 11.12 0.37
CA GLU A 49 -4.11 9.69 0.67
C GLU A 49 -5.47 9.49 1.35
N SER A 50 -5.79 10.29 2.35
CA SER A 50 -7.08 10.20 3.04
C SER A 50 -8.27 10.44 2.09
N ASN A 51 -8.16 11.43 1.20
CA ASN A 51 -9.20 11.73 0.23
C ASN A 51 -9.34 10.61 -0.83
N GLN A 52 -8.23 10.01 -1.24
CA GLN A 52 -8.24 8.84 -2.12
C GLN A 52 -8.88 7.63 -1.43
N ALA A 53 -8.57 7.37 -0.16
CA ALA A 53 -9.16 6.29 0.60
C ALA A 53 -10.69 6.43 0.75
N VAL A 54 -11.20 7.64 1.00
CA VAL A 54 -12.66 7.91 1.08
C VAL A 54 -13.35 7.61 -0.25
N LYS A 55 -12.77 8.02 -1.37
CA LYS A 55 -13.34 7.73 -2.71
C LYS A 55 -13.24 6.25 -3.04
N ALA A 56 -12.10 5.62 -2.71
CA ALA A 56 -11.90 4.20 -2.91
C ALA A 56 -12.87 3.35 -2.09
N SER A 57 -13.21 3.75 -0.86
CA SER A 57 -14.20 3.01 -0.05
C SER A 57 -15.59 2.99 -0.69
N ALA A 58 -16.04 4.11 -1.26
CA ALA A 58 -17.34 4.16 -1.94
C ALA A 58 -17.36 3.26 -3.19
N LEU A 59 -16.25 3.20 -3.94
CA LEU A 59 -16.15 2.28 -5.07
C LEU A 59 -16.00 0.82 -4.61
N TYR A 60 -15.36 0.58 -3.46
CA TYR A 60 -15.26 -0.75 -2.87
C TYR A 60 -16.64 -1.34 -2.52
N ASP A 61 -17.56 -0.52 -2.00
CA ASP A 61 -18.95 -0.94 -1.76
C ASP A 61 -19.63 -1.42 -3.05
N GLN A 62 -19.34 -0.77 -4.19
CA GLN A 62 -19.83 -1.22 -5.50
C GLN A 62 -19.19 -2.55 -5.91
N VAL A 63 -17.86 -2.70 -5.74
CA VAL A 63 -17.16 -3.98 -6.03
C VAL A 63 -17.75 -5.10 -5.19
N GLN A 64 -18.03 -4.84 -3.91
CA GLN A 64 -18.64 -5.82 -3.01
C GLN A 64 -20.05 -6.21 -3.47
N ALA A 65 -20.89 -5.24 -3.84
CA ALA A 65 -22.24 -5.52 -4.35
C ALA A 65 -22.22 -6.34 -5.65
N ASP A 66 -21.30 -6.06 -6.56
CA ASP A 66 -21.11 -6.81 -7.82
C ASP A 66 -20.61 -8.24 -7.54
N ALA A 67 -19.72 -8.39 -6.55
CA ALA A 67 -19.22 -9.69 -6.09
C ALA A 67 -20.31 -10.54 -5.44
N ASP A 68 -21.13 -9.96 -4.56
CA ASP A 68 -22.24 -10.63 -3.89
C ASP A 68 -23.33 -11.05 -4.90
N ALA A 69 -23.56 -10.24 -5.93
CA ALA A 69 -24.44 -10.60 -7.04
C ALA A 69 -23.88 -11.71 -7.95
N GLY A 70 -22.58 -12.00 -7.86
CA GLY A 70 -21.89 -12.95 -8.71
C GLY A 70 -21.86 -12.55 -10.20
N ASP A 71 -22.05 -11.26 -10.51
CA ASP A 71 -22.01 -10.70 -11.85
C ASP A 71 -20.56 -10.44 -12.27
N VAL A 72 -19.96 -11.42 -12.91
CA VAL A 72 -18.55 -11.39 -13.34
C VAL A 72 -18.23 -10.16 -14.21
N ALA A 73 -19.14 -9.75 -15.09
CA ALA A 73 -18.89 -8.64 -15.99
C ALA A 73 -18.89 -7.29 -15.27
N LYS A 74 -19.84 -7.08 -14.34
CA LYS A 74 -19.88 -5.87 -13.53
C LYS A 74 -18.70 -5.83 -12.55
N LEU A 75 -18.41 -6.95 -11.90
CA LEU A 75 -17.27 -7.08 -11.00
C LEU A 75 -15.94 -6.77 -11.70
N ALA A 76 -15.75 -7.25 -12.93
CA ALA A 76 -14.56 -6.94 -13.71
C ALA A 76 -14.45 -5.42 -14.03
N ASN A 77 -15.57 -4.77 -14.34
CA ASN A 77 -15.60 -3.35 -14.61
C ASN A 77 -15.34 -2.50 -13.35
N SER A 78 -16.02 -2.79 -12.25
CA SER A 78 -15.82 -2.06 -10.98
C SER A 78 -14.41 -2.28 -10.42
N LEU A 79 -13.86 -3.49 -10.52
CA LEU A 79 -12.46 -3.78 -10.18
C LEU A 79 -11.49 -2.98 -11.05
N LYS A 80 -11.74 -2.91 -12.36
CA LYS A 80 -10.89 -2.14 -13.27
C LYS A 80 -10.87 -0.66 -12.89
N LEU A 81 -12.01 -0.05 -12.62
CA LEU A 81 -12.10 1.34 -12.14
C LEU A 81 -11.34 1.53 -10.83
N MET A 82 -11.45 0.57 -9.91
CA MET A 82 -10.71 0.59 -8.65
C MET A 82 -9.19 0.57 -8.87
N GLN A 83 -8.72 -0.24 -9.83
CA GLN A 83 -7.29 -0.36 -10.15
C GLN A 83 -6.75 0.84 -10.93
N ASP A 84 -7.56 1.43 -11.81
CA ASP A 84 -7.15 2.59 -12.61
C ASP A 84 -7.04 3.87 -11.74
N ASP A 85 -8.00 4.10 -10.85
CA ASP A 85 -8.12 5.37 -10.11
C ASP A 85 -7.52 5.31 -8.69
N PHE A 86 -7.47 4.12 -8.06
CA PHE A 86 -7.17 3.95 -6.63
C PHE A 86 -6.14 2.85 -6.33
N ALA A 87 -5.30 2.47 -7.31
CA ALA A 87 -4.36 1.35 -7.21
C ALA A 87 -3.47 1.35 -5.95
N SER A 88 -3.12 2.55 -5.44
CA SER A 88 -2.26 2.72 -4.26
C SER A 88 -2.99 2.57 -2.92
N THR A 89 -4.31 2.36 -2.93
CA THR A 89 -5.10 2.23 -1.70
C THR A 89 -5.20 0.77 -1.24
N THR A 90 -5.32 0.57 0.06
CA THR A 90 -5.61 -0.76 0.64
C THR A 90 -6.98 -1.28 0.16
N TYR A 91 -7.94 -0.39 -0.15
CA TYR A 91 -9.22 -0.77 -0.72
C TYR A 91 -9.09 -1.46 -2.09
N ALA A 92 -8.16 -1.00 -2.93
CA ALA A 92 -7.90 -1.64 -4.22
C ALA A 92 -7.33 -3.06 -4.05
N GLN A 93 -6.48 -3.28 -3.04
CA GLN A 93 -5.99 -4.63 -2.72
C GLN A 93 -7.12 -5.55 -2.23
N HIS A 94 -7.96 -5.07 -1.30
CA HIS A 94 -9.12 -5.85 -0.83
C HIS A 94 -10.08 -6.16 -1.97
N ALA A 95 -10.36 -5.19 -2.85
CA ALA A 95 -11.19 -5.38 -4.03
C ALA A 95 -10.62 -6.46 -4.96
N ALA A 96 -9.30 -6.44 -5.19
CA ALA A 96 -8.63 -7.42 -6.03
C ALA A 96 -8.68 -8.84 -5.43
N LEU A 97 -8.46 -8.98 -4.13
CA LEU A 97 -8.58 -10.27 -3.43
C LEU A 97 -10.01 -10.81 -3.46
N LEU A 98 -11.00 -9.95 -3.20
CA LEU A 98 -12.42 -10.32 -3.26
C LEU A 98 -12.83 -10.76 -4.66
N ALA A 99 -12.47 -9.97 -5.67
CA ALA A 99 -12.78 -10.27 -7.06
C ALA A 99 -12.09 -11.56 -7.54
N ALA A 100 -10.83 -11.76 -7.15
CA ALA A 100 -10.09 -12.98 -7.48
C ALA A 100 -10.79 -14.24 -6.99
N ARG A 101 -11.31 -14.20 -5.75
CA ARG A 101 -12.09 -15.31 -5.19
C ARG A 101 -13.35 -15.59 -6.02
N VAL A 102 -14.14 -14.56 -6.34
CA VAL A 102 -15.36 -14.71 -7.13
C VAL A 102 -15.05 -15.21 -8.54
N PHE A 103 -14.02 -14.67 -9.20
CA PHE A 103 -13.58 -15.16 -10.51
C PHE A 103 -13.16 -16.62 -10.47
N HIS A 104 -12.44 -17.05 -9.43
CA HIS A 104 -12.05 -18.45 -9.25
C HIS A 104 -13.29 -19.35 -9.09
N GLU A 105 -14.22 -18.99 -8.21
CA GLU A 105 -15.48 -19.72 -7.96
C GLU A 105 -16.35 -19.83 -9.24
N LYS A 106 -16.25 -18.85 -10.13
CA LYS A 106 -16.95 -18.83 -11.43
C LYS A 106 -16.16 -19.48 -12.58
N GLY A 107 -15.00 -20.08 -12.30
CA GLY A 107 -14.15 -20.72 -13.30
C GLY A 107 -13.40 -19.74 -14.22
N GLN A 108 -13.31 -18.46 -13.84
CA GLN A 108 -12.59 -17.42 -14.58
C GLN A 108 -11.13 -17.34 -14.08
N ALA A 109 -10.37 -18.41 -14.29
CA ALA A 109 -9.03 -18.58 -13.73
C ALA A 109 -8.06 -17.45 -14.14
N ASP A 110 -8.12 -16.98 -15.40
CA ASP A 110 -7.24 -15.93 -15.90
C ASP A 110 -7.53 -14.58 -15.22
N GLN A 111 -8.80 -14.24 -15.02
CA GLN A 111 -9.21 -13.01 -14.34
C GLN A 111 -8.84 -13.06 -12.85
N SER A 112 -9.02 -14.22 -12.20
CA SER A 112 -8.61 -14.45 -10.83
C SER A 112 -7.10 -14.22 -10.67
N ARG A 113 -6.29 -14.84 -11.52
CA ARG A 113 -4.84 -14.70 -11.51
C ARG A 113 -4.40 -13.25 -11.75
N ALA A 114 -5.01 -12.56 -12.73
CA ALA A 114 -4.70 -11.17 -13.01
C ALA A 114 -5.00 -10.26 -11.81
N ALA A 115 -6.13 -10.44 -11.14
CA ALA A 115 -6.49 -9.69 -9.95
C ALA A 115 -5.50 -9.94 -8.79
N LEU A 116 -5.15 -11.20 -8.53
CA LEU A 116 -4.15 -11.56 -7.50
C LEU A 116 -2.76 -11.00 -7.81
N THR A 117 -2.35 -11.01 -9.08
CA THR A 117 -1.06 -10.44 -9.49
C THR A 117 -0.99 -8.93 -9.18
N VAL A 118 -2.06 -8.19 -9.48
CA VAL A 118 -2.12 -6.77 -9.13
C VAL A 118 -2.05 -6.55 -7.61
N ALA A 119 -2.77 -7.34 -6.83
CA ALA A 119 -2.74 -7.25 -5.36
C ALA A 119 -1.35 -7.59 -4.78
N ALA A 120 -0.64 -8.56 -5.38
CA ALA A 120 0.68 -9.00 -4.96
C ALA A 120 1.81 -8.01 -5.31
N GLU A 121 1.70 -7.32 -6.46
CA GLU A 121 2.77 -6.48 -6.99
C GLU A 121 2.58 -4.99 -6.71
N LYS A 122 1.34 -4.50 -6.78
CA LYS A 122 1.02 -3.06 -6.71
C LYS A 122 0.36 -2.65 -5.41
N GLY A 123 0.00 -3.59 -4.57
CA GLY A 123 -0.69 -3.29 -3.32
C GLY A 123 0.17 -2.50 -2.33
N ALA A 124 -0.46 -1.66 -1.52
CA ALA A 124 0.20 -0.84 -0.50
C ALA A 124 0.53 -1.64 0.77
N ASP A 125 -0.30 -2.61 1.13
CA ASP A 125 -0.15 -3.42 2.34
C ASP A 125 0.64 -4.71 2.07
N LYS A 126 1.74 -4.91 2.78
CA LYS A 126 2.62 -6.09 2.61
C LYS A 126 1.97 -7.39 3.07
N GLY A 127 1.10 -7.33 4.09
CA GLY A 127 0.36 -8.50 4.54
C GLY A 127 -0.59 -8.98 3.45
N LEU A 128 -1.34 -8.09 2.84
CA LEU A 128 -2.23 -8.41 1.72
C LEU A 128 -1.45 -8.85 0.46
N GLN A 129 -0.25 -8.31 0.22
CA GLN A 129 0.64 -8.84 -0.83
C GLN A 129 1.00 -10.31 -0.57
N GLY A 130 1.38 -10.65 0.67
CA GLY A 130 1.68 -12.03 1.07
C GLY A 130 0.49 -12.96 0.87
N LEU A 131 -0.71 -12.54 1.27
CA LEU A 131 -1.95 -13.28 1.05
C LEU A 131 -2.25 -13.50 -0.44
N ALA A 132 -2.08 -12.47 -1.26
CA ALA A 132 -2.27 -12.58 -2.71
C ALA A 132 -1.28 -13.58 -3.34
N ARG A 133 -0.01 -13.57 -2.91
CA ARG A 133 1.00 -14.53 -3.37
C ARG A 133 0.69 -15.97 -2.96
N LEU A 134 0.20 -16.18 -1.73
CA LEU A 134 -0.26 -17.50 -1.29
C LEU A 134 -1.40 -18.02 -2.17
N GLN A 135 -2.40 -17.19 -2.46
CA GLN A 135 -3.50 -17.58 -3.33
C GLN A 135 -3.05 -17.83 -4.78
N LEU A 136 -2.09 -17.03 -5.30
CA LEU A 136 -1.46 -17.30 -6.60
C LEU A 136 -0.74 -18.64 -6.61
N ALA A 137 0.06 -18.92 -5.59
CA ALA A 137 0.77 -20.20 -5.47
C ALA A 137 -0.21 -21.37 -5.42
N GLN A 138 -1.30 -21.26 -4.66
CA GLN A 138 -2.33 -22.29 -4.58
C GLN A 138 -2.97 -22.56 -5.96
N GLN A 139 -3.36 -21.53 -6.71
CA GLN A 139 -3.89 -21.69 -8.06
C GLN A 139 -2.88 -22.31 -9.04
N MET A 140 -1.59 -21.97 -8.88
CA MET A 140 -0.51 -22.59 -9.67
C MET A 140 -0.32 -24.08 -9.32
N VAL A 141 -0.47 -24.47 -8.05
CA VAL A 141 -0.44 -25.87 -7.62
C VAL A 141 -1.60 -26.66 -8.26
N GLU A 142 -2.81 -26.12 -8.23
CA GLU A 142 -3.98 -26.73 -8.90
C GLU A 142 -3.75 -26.99 -10.41
N GLN A 143 -2.98 -26.10 -11.04
CA GLN A 143 -2.59 -26.22 -12.46
C GLN A 143 -1.29 -27.03 -12.69
N LYS A 144 -0.74 -27.65 -11.64
CA LYS A 144 0.53 -28.39 -11.65
C LYS A 144 1.76 -27.55 -12.06
N GLN A 145 1.69 -26.23 -11.88
CA GLN A 145 2.77 -25.29 -12.15
C GLN A 145 3.65 -25.10 -10.89
N PHE A 146 4.24 -26.19 -10.41
CA PHE A 146 4.90 -26.24 -9.09
C PHE A 146 6.09 -25.28 -8.96
N ASP A 147 6.90 -25.14 -9.99
CA ASP A 147 8.06 -24.22 -9.97
C ASP A 147 7.63 -22.75 -9.82
N GLN A 148 6.56 -22.37 -10.50
CA GLN A 148 6.01 -21.02 -10.40
C GLN A 148 5.36 -20.78 -9.02
N ALA A 149 4.68 -21.80 -8.48
CA ALA A 149 4.12 -21.73 -7.13
C ALA A 149 5.23 -21.49 -6.10
N GLN A 150 6.34 -22.25 -6.16
CA GLN A 150 7.48 -22.06 -5.26
C GLN A 150 8.09 -20.66 -5.37
N GLN A 151 8.19 -20.09 -6.58
CA GLN A 151 8.67 -18.71 -6.76
C GLN A 151 7.78 -17.66 -6.08
N GLN A 152 6.45 -17.86 -6.09
CA GLN A 152 5.54 -16.97 -5.34
C GLN A 152 5.73 -17.13 -3.84
N LEU A 153 5.87 -18.36 -3.33
CA LEU A 153 6.05 -18.64 -1.91
C LEU A 153 7.34 -18.04 -1.34
N GLN A 154 8.43 -18.00 -2.10
CA GLN A 154 9.70 -17.39 -1.68
C GLN A 154 9.60 -15.86 -1.43
N GLN A 155 8.57 -15.21 -1.94
CA GLN A 155 8.36 -13.78 -1.79
C GLN A 155 7.31 -13.43 -0.72
N VAL A 156 6.80 -14.44 -0.01
CA VAL A 156 5.83 -14.26 1.09
C VAL A 156 6.58 -13.92 2.37
N ASP A 157 6.03 -12.95 3.12
CA ASP A 157 6.61 -12.52 4.39
C ASP A 157 6.58 -13.63 5.45
N ALA A 158 7.55 -13.60 6.36
CA ALA A 158 7.70 -14.59 7.43
C ALA A 158 6.48 -14.69 8.37
N SER A 159 5.60 -13.70 8.41
CA SER A 159 4.33 -13.78 9.16
C SER A 159 3.40 -14.89 8.66
N TYR A 160 3.59 -15.35 7.43
CA TYR A 160 2.83 -16.45 6.83
C TYR A 160 3.63 -17.77 6.74
N ALA A 161 4.75 -17.92 7.45
CA ALA A 161 5.65 -19.06 7.34
C ALA A 161 4.93 -20.41 7.45
N ALA A 162 4.00 -20.57 8.38
CA ALA A 162 3.25 -21.82 8.55
C ALA A 162 2.42 -22.20 7.30
N LEU A 163 1.82 -21.21 6.61
CA LEU A 163 1.05 -21.45 5.37
C LEU A 163 1.99 -21.73 4.19
N VAL A 164 3.15 -21.10 4.16
CA VAL A 164 4.20 -21.36 3.16
C VAL A 164 4.74 -22.77 3.31
N ASP A 165 5.02 -23.22 4.54
CA ASP A 165 5.52 -24.57 4.83
C ASP A 165 4.48 -25.63 4.45
N ASP A 166 3.22 -25.41 4.78
CA ASP A 166 2.10 -26.30 4.46
C ASP A 166 1.97 -26.49 2.93
N LEU A 167 1.86 -25.38 2.19
CA LEU A 167 1.73 -25.43 0.73
C LEU A 167 2.99 -25.97 0.04
N THR A 168 4.18 -25.74 0.60
CA THR A 168 5.43 -26.34 0.12
C THR A 168 5.42 -27.86 0.32
N GLY A 169 4.91 -28.32 1.46
CA GLY A 169 4.71 -29.75 1.73
C GLY A 169 3.76 -30.41 0.72
N ASP A 170 2.65 -29.75 0.42
CA ASP A 170 1.69 -30.21 -0.61
C ASP A 170 2.33 -30.30 -1.99
N ILE A 171 3.12 -29.30 -2.39
CA ILE A 171 3.87 -29.35 -3.67
C ILE A 171 4.77 -30.56 -3.73
N HIS A 172 5.55 -30.83 -2.69
CA HIS A 172 6.45 -31.99 -2.66
C HIS A 172 5.68 -33.32 -2.70
N ALA A 173 4.55 -33.40 -1.99
CA ALA A 173 3.71 -34.60 -2.01
C ALA A 173 3.14 -34.88 -3.41
N LEU A 174 2.66 -33.83 -4.10
CA LEU A 174 2.09 -33.95 -5.44
C LEU A 174 3.14 -34.26 -6.52
N GLN A 175 4.36 -33.72 -6.39
CA GLN A 175 5.47 -34.02 -7.30
C GLN A 175 5.97 -35.47 -7.19
N ASN A 176 5.85 -36.09 -6.01
CA ASN A 176 6.30 -37.48 -5.75
C ASN A 176 5.21 -38.54 -6.02
N GLN A 177 3.99 -38.12 -6.39
CA GLN A 177 2.95 -39.07 -6.78
C GLN A 177 3.17 -39.54 -8.22
N PRO A 178 3.14 -40.90 -8.50
CA PRO A 178 3.20 -41.40 -9.86
C PRO A 178 2.00 -40.90 -10.66
N PRO A 179 2.13 -40.64 -11.98
CA PRO A 179 1.02 -40.22 -12.83
C PRO A 179 -0.06 -41.33 -12.83
N GLN A 180 -1.28 -40.97 -12.49
CA GLN A 180 -2.48 -41.81 -12.57
C GLN A 180 -2.96 -41.94 -13.99
#